data_ada2d43103c0d790ba52dc7df27d885a
#
_entry.id   ada2d43103c0d790ba52dc7df27d885a
#
_cell.length_a   1.000
_cell.length_b   1.000
_cell.length_c   1.000
_cell.angle_alpha   90.00
_cell.angle_beta   90.00
_cell.angle_gamma   90.00
#
_symmetry.space_group_name_H-M   'P 1'
#
loop_
_entity.id
_entity.type
_entity.pdbx_description
1 polymer ?
#
loop_
_entity_poly.entity_id
_entity_poly.type
_entity_poly.pdbx_seq_one_letter_code
_entity_poly.pdbx_strand_id
1 'polypeptide(L)'
;MTTVVCELCPRYCAIPDGGAGDCRIRVNLKGRLIATTFGRPSSVHIDPMEKKPLYHFFPGTPIFSLATAGCNLHCLNCQNWQLSQRGGEEMEEIYHAPPKLIVATAQAERCQSIAYTYSEPVVFYEYVRDIAVLAKKAGLRNVMVTAGYINPKPLEALAPFLDVVK
;
A
#
# COMPACT_ATOMS: atom_id res chain seq x y z
N MET A 1 -24.62 -14.98 -9.91
CA MET A 1 -23.53 -13.98 -9.63
C MET A 1 -22.90 -14.37 -8.30
N THR A 2 -21.58 -14.55 -8.26
CA THR A 2 -20.88 -15.03 -7.06
C THR A 2 -20.44 -13.83 -6.22
N THR A 3 -20.96 -13.71 -5.00
CA THR A 3 -20.49 -12.72 -4.03
C THR A 3 -19.29 -13.29 -3.27
N VAL A 4 -18.23 -12.51 -3.08
CA VAL A 4 -17.04 -12.88 -2.30
C VAL A 4 -16.88 -11.92 -1.12
N VAL A 5 -16.59 -12.45 0.07
CA VAL A 5 -16.28 -11.63 1.25
C VAL A 5 -14.79 -11.36 1.27
N CYS A 6 -14.41 -10.08 1.39
CA CYS A 6 -13.03 -9.67 1.56
C CYS A 6 -12.66 -9.71 3.05
N GLU A 7 -11.69 -10.53 3.42
CA GLU A 7 -11.24 -10.73 4.80
C GLU A 7 -9.96 -9.93 5.14
N LEU A 8 -9.57 -8.97 4.31
CA LEU A 8 -8.32 -8.24 4.50
C LEU A 8 -8.38 -7.27 5.70
N CYS A 9 -9.50 -6.60 5.88
CA CYS A 9 -9.71 -5.66 6.98
C CYS A 9 -11.07 -5.89 7.67
N PRO A 10 -11.29 -5.29 8.86
CA PRO A 10 -12.53 -5.48 9.63
C PRO A 10 -13.83 -4.96 8.98
N ARG A 11 -13.79 -4.46 7.75
CA ARG A 11 -15.01 -4.13 6.99
C ARG A 11 -15.74 -5.35 6.45
N TYR A 12 -15.05 -6.44 6.18
CA TYR A 12 -15.62 -7.66 5.65
C TYR A 12 -16.59 -7.43 4.47
N CYS A 13 -16.17 -6.60 3.52
CA CYS A 13 -17.02 -6.24 2.37
C CYS A 13 -17.50 -7.49 1.63
N ALA A 14 -18.82 -7.66 1.52
CA ALA A 14 -19.45 -8.64 0.64
C ALA A 14 -19.52 -8.03 -0.77
N ILE A 15 -18.65 -8.47 -1.67
CA ILE A 15 -18.44 -7.86 -2.98
C ILE A 15 -19.11 -8.74 -4.05
N PRO A 16 -20.16 -8.26 -4.72
CA PRO A 16 -20.79 -8.99 -5.82
C PRO A 16 -19.85 -9.03 -7.04
N ASP A 17 -20.10 -9.96 -7.96
CA ASP A 17 -19.33 -10.05 -9.21
C ASP A 17 -19.40 -8.74 -10.00
N GLY A 18 -18.23 -8.23 -10.40
CA GLY A 18 -18.03 -6.93 -11.03
C GLY A 18 -18.05 -5.75 -10.04
N GLY A 19 -18.36 -5.96 -8.75
CA GLY A 19 -18.38 -4.92 -7.74
C GLY A 19 -17.03 -4.67 -7.08
N ALA A 20 -16.91 -3.53 -6.39
CA ALA A 20 -15.75 -3.14 -5.59
C ALA A 20 -16.08 -3.13 -4.09
N GLY A 21 -15.06 -3.36 -3.26
CA GLY A 21 -15.13 -3.13 -1.82
C GLY A 21 -15.12 -1.63 -1.49
N ASP A 22 -15.38 -1.31 -0.23
CA ASP A 22 -15.43 0.07 0.28
C ASP A 22 -14.13 0.86 0.03
N CYS A 23 -12.98 0.18 -0.06
CA CYS A 23 -11.70 0.77 -0.42
C CYS A 23 -11.57 1.15 -1.91
N ARG A 24 -12.53 0.82 -2.77
CA ARG A 24 -12.64 1.11 -4.22
C ARG A 24 -11.65 0.37 -5.12
N ILE A 25 -10.66 -0.32 -4.57
CA ILE A 25 -9.60 -0.97 -5.38
C ILE A 25 -9.62 -2.50 -5.32
N ARG A 26 -10.34 -3.09 -4.37
CA ARG A 26 -10.53 -4.53 -4.32
C ARG A 26 -11.83 -4.91 -5.02
N VAL A 27 -11.70 -5.56 -6.17
CA VAL A 27 -12.82 -5.90 -7.06
C VAL A 27 -12.99 -7.40 -7.10
N ASN A 28 -14.25 -7.86 -7.12
CA ASN A 28 -14.56 -9.24 -7.40
C ASN A 28 -14.74 -9.44 -8.91
N LEU A 29 -13.88 -10.23 -9.52
CA LEU A 29 -14.00 -10.64 -10.91
C LEU A 29 -14.20 -12.15 -10.98
N LYS A 30 -15.43 -12.56 -11.28
CA LYS A 30 -15.83 -13.97 -11.43
C LYS A 30 -15.47 -14.83 -10.22
N GLY A 31 -15.73 -14.34 -9.02
CA GLY A 31 -15.47 -15.05 -7.76
C GLY A 31 -14.02 -14.90 -7.24
N ARG A 32 -13.17 -14.05 -7.86
CA ARG A 32 -11.81 -13.80 -7.41
C ARG A 32 -11.64 -12.34 -7.00
N LEU A 33 -11.07 -12.10 -5.83
CA LEU A 33 -10.70 -10.75 -5.41
C LEU A 33 -9.39 -10.32 -6.07
N ILE A 34 -9.42 -9.18 -6.73
CA ILE A 34 -8.29 -8.57 -7.44
C ILE A 34 -8.03 -7.19 -6.85
N ALA A 35 -6.77 -6.85 -6.59
CA ALA A 35 -6.33 -5.49 -6.29
C ALA A 35 -6.02 -4.77 -7.60
N THR A 36 -6.91 -3.86 -8.05
CA THR A 36 -6.81 -3.19 -9.35
C THR A 36 -5.60 -2.27 -9.47
N THR A 37 -5.01 -1.89 -8.33
CA THR A 37 -3.84 -1.00 -8.24
C THR A 37 -2.51 -1.76 -8.06
N PHE A 38 -2.50 -3.09 -8.16
CA PHE A 38 -1.24 -3.85 -8.10
C PHE A 38 -0.28 -3.44 -9.23
N GLY A 39 0.95 -3.03 -8.86
CA GLY A 39 1.93 -2.54 -9.83
C GLY A 39 1.61 -1.16 -10.44
N ARG A 40 0.66 -0.43 -9.88
CA ARG A 40 0.17 0.86 -10.38
C ARG A 40 0.19 1.91 -9.27
N PRO A 41 1.38 2.33 -8.79
CA PRO A 41 1.47 3.40 -7.81
C PRO A 41 0.95 4.71 -8.41
N SER A 42 0.14 5.43 -7.64
CA SER A 42 -0.40 6.74 -8.00
C SER A 42 0.40 7.90 -7.37
N SER A 43 1.35 7.57 -6.49
CA SER A 43 2.23 8.55 -5.87
C SER A 43 3.56 7.87 -5.55
N VAL A 44 4.66 8.49 -6.01
CA VAL A 44 6.05 8.04 -5.73
C VAL A 44 6.90 9.26 -5.43
N HIS A 45 7.59 9.28 -4.29
CA HIS A 45 8.45 10.37 -3.87
C HIS A 45 9.66 9.86 -3.10
N ILE A 46 10.74 10.64 -3.13
CA ILE A 46 11.85 10.50 -2.19
C ILE A 46 11.66 11.57 -1.12
N ASP A 47 11.44 11.12 0.10
CA ASP A 47 11.21 11.98 1.26
C ASP A 47 12.35 11.87 2.27
N PRO A 48 12.58 12.85 3.14
CA PRO A 48 13.36 12.64 4.35
C PRO A 48 12.59 11.69 5.30
N MET A 49 13.32 10.85 6.03
CA MET A 49 12.75 9.88 6.99
C MET A 49 11.80 10.56 7.99
N GLU A 50 12.14 11.77 8.42
CA GLU A 50 11.38 12.55 9.39
C GLU A 50 9.98 12.96 8.90
N LYS A 51 9.75 12.97 7.58
CA LYS A 51 8.41 13.19 7.02
C LYS A 51 7.45 12.02 7.34
N LYS A 52 7.99 10.87 7.76
CA LYS A 52 7.20 9.73 8.26
C LYS A 52 7.02 9.75 9.78
N PRO A 53 7.17 10.90 10.46
CA PRO A 53 7.48 11.13 11.87
C PRO A 53 8.29 10.02 12.57
N LEU A 54 9.39 9.61 11.92
CA LEU A 54 10.34 8.62 12.43
C LEU A 54 11.68 9.30 12.70
N TYR A 55 11.84 9.82 13.93
CA TYR A 55 13.02 10.62 14.30
C TYR A 55 14.20 9.79 14.82
N HIS A 56 13.97 8.52 15.16
CA HIS A 56 14.98 7.62 15.73
C HIS A 56 15.29 6.41 14.85
N PHE A 57 14.66 6.31 13.69
CA PHE A 57 14.89 5.26 12.71
C PHE A 57 15.57 5.85 11.48
N PHE A 58 16.87 5.57 11.30
CA PHE A 58 17.70 6.11 10.23
C PHE A 58 17.54 7.63 10.00
N PRO A 59 17.73 8.47 11.04
CA PRO A 59 17.50 9.91 10.91
C PRO A 59 18.39 10.52 9.83
N GLY A 60 17.86 11.51 9.10
CA GLY A 60 18.58 12.22 8.04
C GLY A 60 18.74 11.42 6.74
N THR A 61 18.15 10.24 6.62
CA THR A 61 18.27 9.43 5.39
C THR A 61 17.06 9.61 4.47
N PRO A 62 17.26 9.46 3.13
CA PRO A 62 16.15 9.42 2.19
C PRO A 62 15.38 8.10 2.30
N ILE A 63 14.06 8.18 2.16
CA ILE A 63 13.14 7.04 2.08
C ILE A 63 12.32 7.10 0.80
N PHE A 64 12.28 5.98 0.09
CA PHE A 64 11.46 5.83 -1.12
C PHE A 64 10.01 5.59 -0.72
N SER A 65 9.13 6.54 -1.00
CA SER A 65 7.73 6.55 -0.55
C SER A 65 6.80 6.25 -1.70
N LEU A 66 5.85 5.34 -1.52
CA LEU A 66 4.85 5.05 -2.52
C LEU A 66 3.45 4.85 -1.92
N ALA A 67 2.45 5.13 -2.75
CA ALA A 67 1.04 4.84 -2.50
C ALA A 67 0.33 4.42 -3.78
N THR A 68 -0.76 3.72 -3.62
CA THR A 68 -1.78 3.55 -4.66
C THR A 68 -3.04 4.32 -4.31
N ALA A 69 -3.97 4.44 -5.26
CA ALA A 69 -5.31 4.92 -4.97
C ALA A 69 -6.04 4.00 -3.97
N GLY A 70 -7.07 4.55 -3.32
CA GLY A 70 -7.96 3.83 -2.42
C GLY A 70 -7.54 3.85 -0.96
N CYS A 71 -8.53 3.67 -0.09
CA CYS A 71 -8.37 3.58 1.37
C CYS A 71 -9.60 2.89 1.95
N ASN A 72 -9.43 2.12 3.01
CA ASN A 72 -10.54 1.48 3.75
C ASN A 72 -11.08 2.37 4.87
N LEU A 73 -10.67 3.65 4.92
CA LEU A 73 -11.14 4.65 5.88
C LEU A 73 -11.68 5.89 5.15
N HIS A 74 -12.52 6.67 5.84
CA HIS A 74 -13.19 7.88 5.33
C HIS A 74 -12.98 9.06 6.28
N CYS A 75 -11.72 9.35 6.62
CA CYS A 75 -11.37 10.44 7.54
C CYS A 75 -11.82 11.80 6.99
N LEU A 76 -12.58 12.55 7.78
CA LEU A 76 -13.10 13.87 7.37
C LEU A 76 -12.00 14.91 7.13
N ASN A 77 -10.85 14.73 7.77
CA ASN A 77 -9.66 15.58 7.67
C ASN A 77 -8.53 14.94 6.85
N CYS A 78 -8.85 14.06 5.91
CA CYS A 78 -7.83 13.37 5.11
C CYS A 78 -7.06 14.37 4.24
N GLN A 79 -5.76 14.54 4.51
CA GLN A 79 -4.88 15.38 3.71
C GLN A 79 -4.75 14.88 2.26
N ASN A 80 -4.78 13.56 2.08
CA ASN A 80 -4.59 12.89 0.79
C ASN A 80 -5.92 12.37 0.20
N TRP A 81 -7.05 13.08 0.42
CA TRP A 81 -8.37 12.63 -0.01
C TRP A 81 -8.47 12.38 -1.52
N GLN A 82 -7.76 13.17 -2.33
CA GLN A 82 -7.71 13.04 -3.78
C GLN A 82 -7.12 11.70 -4.25
N LEU A 83 -6.28 11.07 -3.42
CA LEU A 83 -5.70 9.77 -3.65
C LEU A 83 -6.51 8.67 -2.94
N SER A 84 -6.83 8.88 -1.67
CA SER A 84 -7.40 7.86 -0.80
C SER A 84 -8.88 7.57 -1.08
N GLN A 85 -9.63 8.55 -1.64
CA GLN A 85 -11.06 8.44 -1.90
C GLN A 85 -11.40 8.18 -3.36
N ARG A 86 -10.45 7.65 -4.15
CA ARG A 86 -10.62 7.30 -5.57
C ARG A 86 -10.30 5.83 -5.83
N GLY A 87 -10.89 5.29 -6.89
CA GLY A 87 -10.51 4.01 -7.48
C GLY A 87 -9.25 4.16 -8.35
N GLY A 88 -8.61 3.05 -8.69
CA GLY A 88 -7.39 3.06 -9.50
C GLY A 88 -7.60 3.59 -10.93
N GLU A 89 -8.83 3.45 -11.47
CA GLU A 89 -9.20 3.92 -12.82
C GLU A 89 -9.50 5.42 -12.88
N GLU A 90 -9.74 6.05 -11.73
CA GLU A 90 -10.00 7.49 -11.61
C GLU A 90 -8.72 8.33 -11.51
N MET A 91 -7.54 7.68 -11.52
CA MET A 91 -6.25 8.36 -11.46
C MET A 91 -5.77 8.71 -12.88
N GLU A 92 -5.44 9.99 -13.09
CA GLU A 92 -4.97 10.52 -14.39
C GLU A 92 -3.59 9.98 -14.77
N GLU A 93 -2.70 9.84 -13.80
CA GLU A 93 -1.35 9.29 -14.01
C GLU A 93 -1.24 7.89 -13.41
N ILE A 94 -0.91 6.92 -14.25
CA ILE A 94 -0.73 5.54 -13.85
C ILE A 94 0.65 5.07 -14.30
N TYR A 95 1.54 4.93 -13.33
CA TYR A 95 2.84 4.31 -13.56
C TYR A 95 2.70 2.79 -13.52
N HIS A 96 3.31 2.10 -14.48
CA HIS A 96 3.45 0.65 -14.38
C HIS A 96 4.78 0.34 -13.71
N ALA A 97 4.73 -0.01 -12.45
CA ALA A 97 5.90 -0.26 -11.61
C ALA A 97 5.76 -1.60 -10.85
N PRO A 98 6.14 -2.73 -11.46
CA PRO A 98 6.14 -4.00 -10.76
C PRO A 98 7.07 -3.96 -9.53
N PRO A 99 6.88 -4.84 -8.52
CA PRO A 99 7.65 -4.83 -7.28
C PRO A 99 9.17 -4.76 -7.46
N LYS A 100 9.71 -5.45 -8.45
CA LYS A 100 11.15 -5.43 -8.78
C LYS A 100 11.64 -4.03 -9.18
N LEU A 101 10.84 -3.30 -9.94
CA LEU A 101 11.19 -1.94 -10.37
C LEU A 101 11.22 -0.98 -9.18
N ILE A 102 10.25 -1.08 -8.26
CA ILE A 102 10.24 -0.27 -7.04
C ILE A 102 11.53 -0.46 -6.23
N VAL A 103 11.92 -1.70 -6.00
CA VAL A 103 13.15 -2.01 -5.23
C VAL A 103 14.40 -1.52 -5.96
N ALA A 104 14.50 -1.75 -7.27
CA ALA A 104 15.63 -1.30 -8.08
C ALA A 104 15.76 0.24 -8.11
N THR A 105 14.61 0.94 -8.23
CA THR A 105 14.60 2.42 -8.19
C THR A 105 15.01 2.93 -6.82
N ALA A 106 14.49 2.36 -5.72
CA ALA A 106 14.89 2.75 -4.38
C ALA A 106 16.41 2.60 -4.15
N GLN A 107 17.02 1.52 -4.67
CA GLN A 107 18.48 1.32 -4.61
C GLN A 107 19.23 2.35 -5.47
N ALA A 108 18.77 2.60 -6.70
CA ALA A 108 19.39 3.58 -7.61
C ALA A 108 19.38 5.00 -7.01
N GLU A 109 18.30 5.34 -6.31
CA GLU A 109 18.13 6.62 -5.59
C GLU A 109 18.82 6.62 -4.20
N ARG A 110 19.60 5.59 -3.88
CA ARG A 110 20.34 5.44 -2.61
C ARG A 110 19.47 5.54 -1.37
N CYS A 111 18.19 5.20 -1.47
CA CYS A 111 17.31 5.07 -0.32
C CYS A 111 17.66 3.81 0.47
N GLN A 112 17.72 3.92 1.80
CA GLN A 112 17.93 2.77 2.69
C GLN A 112 16.63 2.07 3.06
N SER A 113 15.50 2.71 2.77
CA SER A 113 14.17 2.27 3.19
C SER A 113 13.12 2.56 2.13
N ILE A 114 12.06 1.73 2.13
CA ILE A 114 10.84 1.95 1.36
C ILE A 114 9.68 2.20 2.34
N ALA A 115 8.89 3.26 2.11
CA ALA A 115 7.69 3.57 2.86
C ALA A 115 6.42 3.31 2.03
N TYR A 116 5.53 2.52 2.58
CA TYR A 116 4.15 2.35 2.13
C TYR A 116 3.30 3.35 2.90
N THR A 117 2.77 4.39 2.21
CA THR A 117 2.28 5.60 2.91
C THR A 117 1.25 6.37 2.08
N TYR A 118 0.90 7.60 2.46
CA TYR A 118 -0.02 8.57 1.86
C TYR A 118 -1.48 8.13 1.78
N SER A 119 -1.80 6.97 1.22
CA SER A 119 -3.08 6.26 1.37
C SER A 119 -2.92 5.12 2.39
N GLU A 120 -3.90 4.25 2.53
CA GLU A 120 -3.81 3.13 3.48
C GLU A 120 -3.13 1.90 2.82
N PRO A 121 -1.92 1.51 3.26
CA PRO A 121 -1.19 0.38 2.66
C PRO A 121 -1.92 -0.96 2.73
N VAL A 122 -2.80 -1.14 3.69
CA VAL A 122 -3.60 -2.36 3.82
C VAL A 122 -4.39 -2.66 2.55
N VAL A 123 -4.91 -1.64 1.85
CA VAL A 123 -5.79 -1.90 0.69
C VAL A 123 -5.04 -2.41 -0.53
N PHE A 124 -3.74 -2.09 -0.67
CA PHE A 124 -2.87 -2.64 -1.71
C PHE A 124 -1.87 -3.69 -1.18
N TYR A 125 -2.36 -4.49 -0.24
CA TYR A 125 -1.63 -5.47 0.56
C TYR A 125 -0.69 -6.37 -0.23
N GLU A 126 -1.14 -6.98 -1.32
CA GLU A 126 -0.32 -7.90 -2.12
C GLU A 126 0.87 -7.18 -2.74
N TYR A 127 0.68 -5.93 -3.16
CA TYR A 127 1.75 -5.11 -3.71
C TYR A 127 2.77 -4.73 -2.62
N VAL A 128 2.29 -4.33 -1.43
CA VAL A 128 3.16 -4.09 -0.26
C VAL A 128 3.97 -5.33 0.07
N ARG A 129 3.31 -6.49 0.21
CA ARG A 129 3.96 -7.75 0.56
C ARG A 129 5.05 -8.14 -0.43
N ASP A 130 4.75 -8.08 -1.72
CA ASP A 130 5.68 -8.52 -2.76
C ASP A 130 6.89 -7.57 -2.86
N ILE A 131 6.68 -6.25 -2.69
CA ILE A 131 7.78 -5.28 -2.56
C ILE A 131 8.60 -5.56 -1.29
N ALA A 132 7.94 -5.73 -0.14
CA ALA A 132 8.61 -5.89 1.14
C ALA A 132 9.51 -7.14 1.20
N VAL A 133 9.06 -8.24 0.61
CA VAL A 133 9.86 -9.46 0.46
C VAL A 133 11.12 -9.21 -0.37
N LEU A 134 11.01 -8.49 -1.49
CA LEU A 134 12.13 -8.18 -2.36
C LEU A 134 13.07 -7.15 -1.74
N ALA A 135 12.52 -6.10 -1.11
CA ALA A 135 13.26 -5.07 -0.40
C ALA A 135 14.14 -5.68 0.70
N LYS A 136 13.56 -6.56 1.52
CA LYS A 136 14.30 -7.26 2.58
C LYS A 136 15.46 -8.11 2.03
N LYS A 137 15.24 -8.82 0.92
CA LYS A 137 16.31 -9.56 0.22
C LYS A 137 17.41 -8.64 -0.35
N ALA A 138 17.03 -7.43 -0.72
CA ALA A 138 17.94 -6.40 -1.26
C ALA A 138 18.63 -5.56 -0.15
N GLY A 139 18.38 -5.87 1.14
CA GLY A 139 18.95 -5.14 2.27
C GLY A 139 18.27 -3.82 2.62
N LEU A 140 17.14 -3.51 1.97
CA LEU A 140 16.33 -2.32 2.28
C LEU A 140 15.39 -2.57 3.46
N ARG A 141 15.06 -1.51 4.19
CA ARG A 141 14.09 -1.54 5.29
C ARG A 141 12.69 -1.20 4.81
N ASN A 142 11.69 -1.80 5.42
CA ASN A 142 10.27 -1.63 5.10
C ASN A 142 9.56 -0.87 6.22
N VAL A 143 9.00 0.28 5.87
CA VAL A 143 8.25 1.17 6.76
C VAL A 143 6.80 1.20 6.31
N MET A 144 5.87 0.90 7.19
CA MET A 144 4.44 0.99 6.92
C MET A 144 3.80 2.10 7.74
N VAL A 145 3.30 3.13 7.05
CA VAL A 145 2.53 4.23 7.68
C VAL A 145 1.06 3.94 7.46
N THR A 146 0.36 3.54 8.52
CA THR A 146 -0.98 2.94 8.44
C THR A 146 -1.84 3.30 9.64
N ALA A 147 -3.16 3.30 9.45
CA ALA A 147 -4.12 3.35 10.56
C ALA A 147 -4.26 1.99 11.28
N GLY A 148 -3.61 0.94 10.80
CA GLY A 148 -3.65 -0.39 11.41
C GLY A 148 -4.99 -1.12 11.27
N TYR A 149 -5.87 -0.68 10.37
CA TYR A 149 -7.19 -1.29 10.16
C TYR A 149 -7.09 -2.51 9.25
N ILE A 150 -6.47 -3.55 9.78
CA ILE A 150 -6.16 -4.83 9.13
C ILE A 150 -6.57 -6.00 10.02
N ASN A 151 -6.99 -7.12 9.44
CA ASN A 151 -7.32 -8.32 10.21
C ASN A 151 -6.03 -9.06 10.67
N PRO A 152 -6.11 -9.87 11.75
CA PRO A 152 -4.94 -10.57 12.31
C PRO A 152 -4.19 -11.42 11.29
N LYS A 153 -4.88 -12.27 10.56
CA LYS A 153 -4.27 -13.22 9.61
C LYS A 153 -3.40 -12.55 8.53
N PRO A 154 -3.87 -11.52 7.79
CA PRO A 154 -3.01 -10.80 6.85
C PRO A 154 -1.90 -10.00 7.56
N LEU A 155 -2.13 -9.48 8.77
CA LEU A 155 -1.08 -8.81 9.54
C LEU A 155 0.05 -9.77 9.93
N GLU A 156 -0.28 -10.94 10.47
CA GLU A 156 0.70 -11.98 10.83
C GLU A 156 1.56 -12.40 9.64
N ALA A 157 0.96 -12.49 8.45
CA ALA A 157 1.68 -12.86 7.23
C ALA A 157 2.58 -11.73 6.69
N LEU A 158 2.27 -10.47 6.98
CA LEU A 158 3.05 -9.31 6.53
C LEU A 158 4.13 -8.88 7.53
N ALA A 159 3.85 -8.99 8.83
CA ALA A 159 4.70 -8.50 9.91
C ALA A 159 6.18 -8.94 9.83
N PRO A 160 6.53 -10.19 9.42
CA PRO A 160 7.93 -10.61 9.30
C PRO A 160 8.75 -9.82 8.29
N PHE A 161 8.12 -9.08 7.38
CA PHE A 161 8.78 -8.29 6.35
C PHE A 161 8.85 -6.81 6.70
N LEU A 162 8.17 -6.35 7.74
CA LEU A 162 8.17 -4.94 8.18
C LEU A 162 9.24 -4.71 9.24
N ASP A 163 9.94 -3.58 9.13
CA ASP A 163 10.93 -3.13 10.12
C ASP A 163 10.31 -2.09 11.07
N VAL A 164 9.40 -1.26 10.55
CA VAL A 164 8.69 -0.23 11.32
C VAL A 164 7.23 -0.13 10.88
N VAL A 165 6.36 0.05 11.85
CA VAL A 165 4.95 0.41 11.67
C VAL A 165 4.67 1.70 12.44
N LYS A 166 4.06 2.67 11.78
CA LYS A 166 3.74 3.99 12.34
C LYS A 166 2.24 4.26 12.12
#